data_b49969ef35daf0829b91ede6f856d969
#
_entry.id   b49969ef35daf0829b91ede6f856d969
#
_cell.length_a   1.000
_cell.length_b   1.000
_cell.length_c   1.000
_cell.angle_alpha   90.00
_cell.angle_beta   90.00
_cell.angle_gamma   90.00
#
_symmetry.space_group_name_H-M   'P 1'
#
loop_
_entity.id
_entity.type
_entity.pdbx_description
1 polymer ?
#
loop_
_entity_poly.entity_id
_entity_poly.type
_entity_poly.pdbx_seq_one_letter_code
_entity_poly.pdbx_strand_id
1 'polypeptide(L)'
;MKLLYCNDCQDVIRIYKTTSSCLCGDSGGHYKEDGFNVVIYGPCKTIGFKNDEFSSALENQPKFGNGREFTSYVIPANCPTVEHVDLEEYEEITSEDYYNKKDKVIEIEYNPKTGSKNSDYLRGELELKKKIKNVFKDEK
;
A
#
# COMPACT_ATOMS: atom_id res chain seq x y z
N MET A 1 1.99 -13.39 5.97
CA MET A 1 2.58 -12.03 5.89
C MET A 1 3.58 -12.00 4.75
N LYS A 2 3.63 -10.92 3.97
CA LYS A 2 4.63 -10.73 2.92
C LYS A 2 5.55 -9.58 3.28
N LEU A 3 6.84 -9.75 3.01
CA LEU A 3 7.87 -8.72 3.06
C LEU A 3 8.40 -8.48 1.65
N LEU A 4 9.10 -7.38 1.45
CA LEU A 4 9.76 -7.05 0.20
C LEU A 4 11.24 -6.84 0.48
N TYR A 5 12.10 -7.49 -0.32
CA TYR A 5 13.54 -7.31 -0.32
C TYR A 5 13.96 -6.50 -1.54
N CYS A 6 14.59 -5.36 -1.32
CA CYS A 6 15.16 -4.54 -2.38
C CYS A 6 16.50 -5.10 -2.83
N ASN A 7 16.69 -5.32 -4.15
CA ASN A 7 17.95 -5.85 -4.66
C ASN A 7 19.10 -4.84 -4.59
N ASP A 8 18.79 -3.53 -4.63
CA ASP A 8 19.80 -2.48 -4.72
C ASP A 8 20.35 -2.09 -3.33
N CYS A 9 19.48 -1.72 -2.40
CA CYS A 9 19.92 -1.33 -1.04
C CYS A 9 19.88 -2.45 -0.01
N GLN A 10 19.41 -3.66 -0.37
CA GLN A 10 19.31 -4.85 0.49
C GLN A 10 18.38 -4.66 1.70
N ASP A 11 17.54 -3.62 1.68
CA ASP A 11 16.55 -3.39 2.71
C ASP A 11 15.42 -4.43 2.66
N VAL A 12 14.92 -4.82 3.84
CA VAL A 12 13.78 -5.73 4.00
C VAL A 12 12.63 -4.96 4.64
N ILE A 13 11.64 -4.62 3.86
CA ILE A 13 10.51 -3.81 4.33
C ILE A 13 9.24 -4.64 4.48
N ARG A 14 8.43 -4.25 5.46
CA ARG A 14 7.09 -4.77 5.62
C ARG A 14 6.14 -4.04 4.68
N ILE A 15 5.35 -4.82 3.95
CA ILE A 15 4.28 -4.29 3.10
C ILE A 15 3.06 -3.99 3.97
N TYR A 16 2.46 -2.81 3.82
CA TYR A 16 1.23 -2.36 4.48
C TYR A 16 0.12 -2.13 3.46
N LYS A 17 -1.07 -1.74 3.90
CA LYS A 17 -2.14 -1.26 3.01
C LYS A 17 -1.85 0.12 2.41
N THR A 18 -0.99 0.88 3.06
CA THR A 18 -0.42 2.12 2.52
C THR A 18 0.91 1.82 1.86
N THR A 19 1.32 2.63 0.89
CA THR A 19 2.60 2.50 0.22
C THR A 19 3.75 2.46 1.22
N SER A 20 4.63 1.47 1.06
CA SER A 20 5.88 1.33 1.80
C SER A 20 7.02 1.27 0.79
N SER A 21 8.08 2.02 1.02
CA SER A 21 9.27 2.05 0.16
C SER A 21 10.51 1.64 0.93
N CYS A 22 11.51 1.08 0.25
CA CYS A 22 12.82 0.78 0.80
C CYS A 22 13.65 2.06 1.03
N LEU A 23 14.80 1.93 1.67
CA LEU A 23 15.66 3.07 2.02
C LEU A 23 16.15 3.87 0.81
N CYS A 24 16.39 3.24 -0.34
CA CYS A 24 16.78 3.97 -1.57
C CYS A 24 15.58 4.58 -2.32
N GLY A 25 14.35 4.14 -2.05
CA GLY A 25 13.14 4.59 -2.73
C GLY A 25 12.82 3.83 -4.02
N ASP A 26 13.75 3.04 -4.58
CA ASP A 26 13.61 2.41 -5.90
C ASP A 26 12.69 1.19 -5.91
N SER A 27 12.32 0.68 -4.75
CA SER A 27 11.41 -0.46 -4.61
C SER A 27 10.40 -0.23 -3.50
N GLY A 28 9.19 -0.70 -3.72
CA GLY A 28 8.12 -0.57 -2.73
C GLY A 28 6.87 -1.33 -3.12
N GLY A 29 5.79 -1.09 -2.36
CA GLY A 29 4.51 -1.71 -2.63
C GLY A 29 3.49 -1.55 -1.52
N HIS A 30 2.29 -2.07 -1.77
CA HIS A 30 1.21 -2.08 -0.80
C HIS A 30 0.32 -3.32 -0.96
N TYR A 31 -0.43 -3.68 0.08
CA TYR A 31 -1.52 -4.66 -0.01
C TYR A 31 -2.74 -4.01 -0.66
N LYS A 32 -3.38 -4.74 -1.57
CA LYS A 32 -4.73 -4.40 -2.04
C LYS A 32 -5.73 -4.43 -0.88
N GLU A 33 -6.94 -3.93 -1.11
CA GLU A 33 -8.00 -3.84 -0.09
C GLU A 33 -8.33 -5.21 0.56
N ASP A 34 -8.17 -6.30 -0.19
CA ASP A 34 -8.40 -7.67 0.28
C ASP A 34 -7.40 -8.13 1.37
N GLY A 35 -6.29 -7.39 1.58
CA GLY A 35 -5.25 -7.72 2.55
C GLY A 35 -4.44 -8.97 2.23
N PHE A 36 -4.58 -9.51 1.01
CA PHE A 36 -3.92 -10.73 0.56
C PHE A 36 -3.06 -10.51 -0.69
N ASN A 37 -3.61 -9.87 -1.72
CA ASN A 37 -2.90 -9.49 -2.92
C ASN A 37 -2.04 -8.24 -2.68
N VAL A 38 -0.88 -8.17 -3.33
CA VAL A 38 0.05 -7.03 -3.26
C VAL A 38 0.37 -6.51 -4.63
N VAL A 39 0.55 -5.20 -4.74
CA VAL A 39 1.17 -4.53 -5.88
C VAL A 39 2.53 -4.05 -5.44
N ILE A 40 3.57 -4.35 -6.22
CA ILE A 40 4.96 -3.98 -5.93
C ILE A 40 5.59 -3.34 -7.16
N TYR A 41 6.59 -2.51 -6.93
CA TYR A 41 7.38 -1.87 -7.98
C TYR A 41 8.89 -1.97 -7.71
N GLY A 42 9.67 -1.80 -8.76
CA GLY A 42 11.12 -1.69 -8.71
C GLY A 42 11.86 -3.04 -8.60
N PRO A 43 13.20 -3.01 -8.48
CA PRO A 43 14.06 -4.18 -8.47
C PRO A 43 14.00 -4.92 -7.13
N CYS A 44 12.94 -5.67 -6.88
CA CYS A 44 12.68 -6.31 -5.59
C CYS A 44 12.21 -7.76 -5.71
N LYS A 45 12.27 -8.45 -4.58
CA LYS A 45 11.73 -9.81 -4.40
C LYS A 45 10.79 -9.85 -3.22
N THR A 46 9.72 -10.63 -3.36
CA THR A 46 8.76 -10.81 -2.26
C THR A 46 9.13 -12.05 -1.43
N ILE A 47 9.14 -11.88 -0.12
CA ILE A 47 9.41 -12.94 0.85
C ILE A 47 8.11 -13.27 1.59
N GLY A 48 7.82 -14.56 1.71
CA GLY A 48 6.69 -15.09 2.50
C GLY A 48 7.16 -15.85 3.72
N PHE A 49 6.30 -15.92 4.73
CA PHE A 49 6.50 -16.77 5.91
C PHE A 49 5.36 -17.77 6.01
N LYS A 50 5.69 -18.95 6.54
CA LYS A 50 4.71 -19.90 7.00
C LYS A 50 4.15 -19.39 8.33
N ASN A 51 2.95 -18.81 8.28
CA ASN A 51 2.40 -18.00 9.36
C ASN A 51 2.21 -18.77 10.68
N ASP A 52 1.80 -20.01 10.62
CA ASP A 52 1.64 -20.91 11.77
C ASP A 52 2.96 -21.19 12.50
N GLU A 53 4.02 -21.50 11.75
CA GLU A 53 5.35 -21.70 12.32
C GLU A 53 5.94 -20.42 12.88
N PHE A 54 5.75 -19.28 12.18
CA PHE A 54 6.20 -17.98 12.66
C PHE A 54 5.49 -17.58 13.96
N SER A 55 4.17 -17.72 14.05
CA SER A 55 3.41 -17.45 15.27
C SER A 55 3.86 -18.35 16.42
N SER A 56 4.02 -19.65 16.16
CA SER A 56 4.55 -20.60 17.15
C SER A 56 5.95 -20.26 17.64
N ALA A 57 6.83 -19.78 16.73
CA ALA A 57 8.18 -19.38 17.11
C ALA A 57 8.18 -18.15 18.03
N LEU A 58 7.28 -17.18 17.78
CA LEU A 58 7.10 -16.00 18.63
C LEU A 58 6.56 -16.35 20.02
N GLU A 59 5.52 -17.17 20.09
CA GLU A 59 4.88 -17.60 21.35
C GLU A 59 5.84 -18.39 22.23
N ASN A 60 6.74 -19.17 21.60
CA ASN A 60 7.71 -20.02 22.29
C ASN A 60 9.13 -19.47 22.22
N GLN A 61 9.30 -18.16 22.23
CA GLN A 61 10.61 -17.51 22.20
C GLN A 61 11.49 -18.02 23.36
N PRO A 62 12.66 -18.62 23.10
CA PRO A 62 13.56 -19.09 24.14
C PRO A 62 14.23 -17.92 24.84
N LYS A 63 14.51 -18.08 26.15
CA LYS A 63 15.26 -17.08 26.92
C LYS A 63 16.76 -17.05 26.59
N PHE A 64 17.30 -18.15 26.06
CA PHE A 64 18.71 -18.31 25.74
C PHE A 64 18.87 -19.15 24.48
N GLY A 65 20.06 -19.08 23.85
CA GLY A 65 20.42 -19.84 22.65
C GLY A 65 20.17 -19.08 21.34
N ASN A 66 20.14 -19.80 20.22
CA ASN A 66 20.10 -19.22 18.87
C ASN A 66 18.69 -18.87 18.35
N GLY A 67 17.68 -18.97 19.22
CA GLY A 67 16.30 -18.71 18.82
C GLY A 67 15.55 -19.95 18.34
N ARG A 68 14.32 -19.72 17.81
CA ARG A 68 13.50 -20.75 17.16
C ARG A 68 13.44 -20.53 15.66
N GLU A 69 13.60 -21.60 14.92
CA GLU A 69 13.48 -21.59 13.47
C GLU A 69 12.02 -21.57 13.04
N PHE A 70 11.76 -20.96 11.90
CA PHE A 70 10.51 -21.00 11.16
C PHE A 70 10.78 -20.91 9.66
N THR A 71 9.88 -21.44 8.83
CA THR A 71 10.06 -21.47 7.39
C THR A 71 9.73 -20.12 6.76
N SER A 72 10.70 -19.60 5.99
CA SER A 72 10.52 -18.49 5.06
C SER A 72 10.86 -18.94 3.63
N TYR A 73 10.28 -18.27 2.63
CA TYR A 73 10.50 -18.59 1.22
C TYR A 73 10.43 -17.35 0.35
N VAL A 74 11.17 -17.36 -0.76
CA VAL A 74 11.04 -16.32 -1.79
C VAL A 74 9.85 -16.68 -2.66
N ILE A 75 8.89 -15.77 -2.76
CA ILE A 75 7.70 -15.94 -3.58
C ILE A 75 8.10 -15.84 -5.05
N PRO A 76 7.63 -16.73 -5.94
CA PRO A 76 7.91 -16.66 -7.38
C PRO A 76 7.45 -15.33 -7.99
N ALA A 77 8.21 -14.83 -8.97
CA ALA A 77 7.89 -13.57 -9.65
C ALA A 77 6.51 -13.57 -10.34
N ASN A 78 6.05 -14.74 -10.80
CA ASN A 78 4.75 -14.93 -11.45
C ASN A 78 3.66 -15.44 -10.49
N CYS A 79 3.79 -15.19 -9.20
CA CYS A 79 2.78 -15.58 -8.22
C CYS A 79 1.47 -14.79 -8.45
N PRO A 80 0.30 -15.45 -8.52
CA PRO A 80 -0.99 -14.77 -8.78
C PRO A 80 -1.38 -13.72 -7.72
N THR A 81 -0.75 -13.76 -6.54
CA THR A 81 -1.01 -12.82 -5.43
C THR A 81 0.02 -11.70 -5.33
N VAL A 82 0.92 -11.57 -6.31
CA VAL A 82 1.95 -10.53 -6.40
C VAL A 82 1.90 -9.95 -7.80
N GLU A 83 1.46 -8.73 -7.92
CA GLU A 83 1.45 -7.95 -9.16
C GLU A 83 2.67 -7.04 -9.16
N HIS A 84 3.52 -7.19 -10.17
CA HIS A 84 4.71 -6.37 -10.33
C HIS A 84 4.49 -5.40 -11.47
N VAL A 85 4.52 -4.12 -11.16
CA VAL A 85 4.31 -3.01 -12.10
C VAL A 85 5.57 -2.14 -12.18
N ASP A 86 5.69 -1.30 -13.18
CA ASP A 86 6.70 -0.25 -13.17
C ASP A 86 6.31 0.90 -12.23
N LEU A 87 7.24 1.82 -11.98
CA LEU A 87 7.02 2.90 -11.02
C LEU A 87 5.94 3.88 -11.50
N GLU A 88 5.88 4.17 -12.80
CA GLU A 88 4.91 5.09 -13.39
C GLU A 88 3.49 4.52 -13.23
N GLU A 89 3.28 3.26 -13.59
CA GLU A 89 2.02 2.55 -13.41
C GLU A 89 1.62 2.47 -11.93
N TYR A 90 2.59 2.25 -11.02
CA TYR A 90 2.35 2.21 -9.59
C TYR A 90 1.84 3.55 -9.05
N GLU A 91 2.43 4.67 -9.49
CA GLU A 91 2.01 6.02 -9.10
C GLU A 91 0.60 6.35 -9.62
N GLU A 92 0.23 5.91 -10.82
CA GLU A 92 -1.12 6.05 -11.35
C GLU A 92 -2.15 5.30 -10.50
N ILE A 93 -1.91 4.02 -10.21
CA ILE A 93 -2.79 3.17 -9.39
C ILE A 93 -3.01 3.79 -8.00
N THR A 94 -1.94 4.22 -7.34
CA THR A 94 -2.02 4.79 -5.99
C THR A 94 -2.69 6.15 -5.96
N SER A 95 -2.54 6.95 -7.01
CA SER A 95 -3.22 8.23 -7.16
C SER A 95 -4.73 8.06 -7.33
N GLU A 96 -5.17 7.13 -8.17
CA GLU A 96 -6.59 6.83 -8.37
C GLU A 96 -7.23 6.31 -7.08
N ASP A 97 -6.59 5.41 -6.36
CA ASP A 97 -7.07 4.89 -5.07
C ASP A 97 -7.19 5.99 -4.01
N TYR A 98 -6.24 6.92 -3.97
CA TYR A 98 -6.28 8.07 -3.07
C TYR A 98 -7.47 8.98 -3.37
N TYR A 99 -7.72 9.33 -4.64
CA TYR A 99 -8.84 10.18 -5.04
C TYR A 99 -10.19 9.48 -4.82
N ASN A 100 -10.31 8.20 -5.16
CA ASN A 100 -11.54 7.43 -4.96
C ASN A 100 -11.90 7.30 -3.47
N LYS A 101 -10.92 7.11 -2.58
CA LYS A 101 -11.14 7.10 -1.13
C LYS A 101 -11.57 8.46 -0.60
N LYS A 102 -10.96 9.54 -1.09
CA LYS A 102 -11.29 10.91 -0.68
C LYS A 102 -12.71 11.30 -1.10
N ASP A 103 -13.13 10.90 -2.30
CA ASP A 103 -14.49 11.16 -2.81
C ASP A 103 -15.54 10.39 -2.01
N LYS A 104 -15.28 9.13 -1.62
CA LYS A 104 -16.18 8.35 -0.74
C LYS A 104 -16.31 8.94 0.66
N VAL A 105 -15.21 9.42 1.25
CA VAL A 105 -15.25 10.09 2.57
C VAL A 105 -16.09 11.35 2.51
N ILE A 106 -15.97 12.16 1.45
CA ILE A 106 -16.77 13.37 1.24
C ILE A 106 -18.25 13.04 1.11
N GLU A 107 -18.63 11.96 0.42
CA GLU A 107 -20.03 11.52 0.30
C GLU A 107 -20.62 11.06 1.64
N ILE A 108 -19.83 10.42 2.50
CA ILE A 108 -20.27 9.95 3.84
C ILE A 108 -20.44 11.14 4.80
N GLU A 109 -19.58 12.15 4.73
CA GLU A 109 -19.66 13.34 5.59
C GLU A 109 -20.76 14.35 5.16
N TYR A 110 -21.20 14.31 3.91
CA TYR A 110 -22.28 15.16 3.42
C TYR A 110 -23.65 14.55 3.70
N ASN A 111 -24.19 14.78 4.88
CA ASN A 111 -25.59 14.53 5.18
C ASN A 111 -26.36 15.86 5.21
N PRO A 112 -27.16 16.18 4.17
CA PRO A 112 -27.86 17.46 4.05
C PRO A 112 -28.94 17.68 5.13
N LYS A 113 -29.26 16.65 5.93
CA LYS A 113 -30.29 16.71 6.99
C LYS A 113 -29.76 17.17 8.35
N THR A 114 -28.45 17.22 8.56
CA THR A 114 -27.88 17.55 9.87
C THR A 114 -27.31 18.96 10.01
N GLY A 115 -27.32 19.79 8.97
CA GLY A 115 -27.03 21.25 9.04
C GLY A 115 -25.72 21.62 9.76
N SER A 116 -24.65 20.80 9.69
CA SER A 116 -23.43 21.09 10.41
C SER A 116 -22.61 22.17 9.69
N LYS A 117 -22.08 23.12 10.47
CA LYS A 117 -21.36 24.33 10.03
C LYS A 117 -20.01 24.11 9.29
N ASN A 118 -19.68 22.87 8.91
CA ASN A 118 -18.48 22.56 8.13
C ASN A 118 -18.70 22.62 6.59
N SER A 119 -19.89 23.04 6.15
CA SER A 119 -20.26 23.04 4.73
C SER A 119 -19.43 23.98 3.85
N ASP A 120 -18.94 25.09 4.41
CA ASP A 120 -18.24 26.11 3.63
C ASP A 120 -16.79 25.74 3.30
N TYR A 121 -16.12 25.01 4.19
CA TYR A 121 -14.77 24.51 3.94
C TYR A 121 -14.78 23.42 2.86
N LEU A 122 -15.71 22.48 2.95
CA LEU A 122 -15.87 21.38 1.98
C LEU A 122 -16.32 21.88 0.60
N ARG A 123 -17.12 22.97 0.57
CA ARG A 123 -17.54 23.60 -0.68
C ARG A 123 -16.38 24.27 -1.42
N GLY A 124 -15.46 24.91 -0.68
CA GLY A 124 -14.24 25.51 -1.23
C GLY A 124 -13.29 24.46 -1.84
N GLU A 125 -13.11 23.32 -1.18
CA GLU A 125 -12.28 22.20 -1.70
C GLU A 125 -12.89 21.56 -2.96
N LEU A 126 -14.22 21.42 -3.02
CA LEU A 126 -14.92 20.85 -4.18
C LEU A 126 -14.81 21.76 -5.42
N GLU A 127 -14.88 23.07 -5.21
CA GLU A 127 -14.69 24.05 -6.28
C GLU A 127 -13.25 24.09 -6.79
N LEU A 128 -12.28 23.95 -5.89
CA LEU A 128 -10.86 23.89 -6.25
C LEU A 128 -10.56 22.64 -7.09
N LYS A 129 -11.10 21.49 -6.72
CA LYS A 129 -10.97 20.24 -7.48
C LYS A 129 -11.59 20.32 -8.88
N LYS A 130 -12.75 20.96 -9.03
CA LYS A 130 -13.36 21.19 -10.35
C LYS A 130 -12.47 22.05 -11.25
N LYS A 131 -11.85 23.09 -10.69
CA LYS A 131 -10.89 23.94 -11.41
C LYS A 131 -9.65 23.17 -11.85
N ILE A 132 -9.09 22.34 -10.98
CA ILE A 132 -7.92 21.50 -11.29
C ILE A 132 -8.24 20.48 -12.39
N LYS A 133 -9.36 19.75 -12.31
CA LYS A 133 -9.80 18.82 -13.38
C LYS A 133 -10.00 19.47 -14.75
N ASN A 134 -10.40 20.74 -14.78
CA ASN A 134 -10.58 21.45 -16.05
C ASN A 134 -9.26 21.91 -16.66
N VAL A 135 -8.25 22.27 -15.85
CA VAL A 135 -6.92 22.66 -16.34
C VAL A 135 -6.22 21.50 -17.06
N PHE A 136 -6.35 20.26 -16.55
CA PHE A 136 -5.75 19.08 -17.19
C PHE A 136 -6.55 18.50 -18.36
N LYS A 137 -7.76 18.97 -18.64
CA LYS A 137 -8.54 18.56 -19.81
C LYS A 137 -8.24 19.36 -21.07
N ASP A 138 -7.70 20.55 -20.92
CA ASP A 138 -7.42 21.47 -22.05
C ASP A 138 -6.01 21.29 -22.66
N GLU A 139 -5.22 20.33 -22.14
CA GLU A 139 -3.86 19.99 -22.63
C GLU A 139 -3.81 18.70 -23.48
N LYS A 140 -4.94 18.23 -24.04
CA LYS A 140 -4.95 17.10 -24.99
C LYS A 140 -5.45 17.51 -26.35
#